data_1f13edc9cd095242b66577274270ba17
#
_entry.id   1f13edc9cd095242b66577274270ba17
#
_cell.length_a   1.000
_cell.length_b   1.000
_cell.length_c   1.000
_cell.angle_alpha   90.00
_cell.angle_beta   90.00
_cell.angle_gamma   90.00
#
_symmetry.space_group_name_H-M   'P 1'
#
loop_
_entity.id
_entity.type
_entity.pdbx_description
1 polymer ?
#
loop_
_entity_poly.entity_id
_entity_poly.type
_entity_poly.pdbx_seq_one_letter_code
_entity_poly.pdbx_strand_id
1 'polypeptide(L)'
;SKGELDLSNIEQLINKNTRMISIIHQSNVFGTINPIEKIIKLAKNVGALTLIDAAQSVPHSIIDVNSLGCDFLVFSGHKMLGPTGVGVLYGKEEILNSMDPFLSGGQMINKVGLNNVSFTELPLKFEAGTPNIAQVIGLGESIKYLLSIGYENIIKYENYLTNYALNKLKDLDQITMYGESNYRGSVISFNLNKIDSFDLAQFLNHKGISIRTGHHC
;
A
#
# COMPACT_ATOMS: atom_id res chain seq x y z
N SER A 1 -2.32 18.88 -12.54
CA SER A 1 -2.72 17.45 -12.58
C SER A 1 -3.41 17.12 -11.26
N LYS A 2 -4.58 16.47 -11.33
CA LYS A 2 -5.33 16.07 -10.13
C LYS A 2 -4.64 14.92 -9.37
N GLY A 3 -3.58 14.34 -9.93
CA GLY A 3 -2.90 13.17 -9.34
C GLY A 3 -3.74 11.88 -9.38
N GLU A 4 -4.70 11.81 -10.29
CA GLU A 4 -5.56 10.65 -10.54
C GLU A 4 -5.03 9.84 -11.71
N LEU A 5 -5.31 8.53 -11.74
CA LEU A 5 -5.06 7.69 -12.90
C LEU A 5 -5.97 8.09 -14.04
N ASP A 6 -5.41 8.20 -15.25
CA ASP A 6 -6.22 8.31 -16.45
C ASP A 6 -6.80 6.94 -16.82
N LEU A 7 -8.09 6.80 -16.60
CA LEU A 7 -8.85 5.58 -16.88
C LEU A 7 -9.67 5.64 -18.17
N SER A 8 -9.48 6.69 -18.99
CA SER A 8 -10.27 6.91 -20.22
C SER A 8 -10.15 5.76 -21.22
N ASN A 9 -8.98 5.15 -21.31
CA ASN A 9 -8.70 4.05 -22.24
C ASN A 9 -8.44 2.71 -21.53
N ILE A 10 -8.79 2.58 -20.24
CA ILE A 10 -8.41 1.41 -19.44
C ILE A 10 -8.95 0.09 -20.02
N GLU A 11 -10.15 0.10 -20.60
CA GLU A 11 -10.78 -1.08 -21.19
C GLU A 11 -10.08 -1.55 -22.47
N GLN A 12 -9.35 -0.65 -23.16
CA GLN A 12 -8.53 -1.02 -24.31
C GLN A 12 -7.16 -1.52 -23.88
N LEU A 13 -6.62 -0.96 -22.80
CA LEU A 13 -5.32 -1.38 -22.24
C LEU A 13 -5.39 -2.74 -21.58
N ILE A 14 -6.47 -3.04 -20.86
CA ILE A 14 -6.72 -4.34 -20.22
C ILE A 14 -7.42 -5.27 -21.21
N ASN A 15 -6.68 -6.21 -21.77
CA ASN A 15 -7.16 -7.11 -22.82
C ASN A 15 -6.64 -8.54 -22.61
N LYS A 16 -6.99 -9.47 -23.50
CA LYS A 16 -6.64 -10.91 -23.42
C LYS A 16 -5.13 -11.21 -23.33
N ASN A 17 -4.28 -10.24 -23.67
CA ASN A 17 -2.83 -10.38 -23.56
C ASN A 17 -2.31 -9.90 -22.19
N THR A 18 -3.16 -9.24 -21.39
CA THR A 18 -2.82 -8.79 -20.04
C THR A 18 -2.74 -10.02 -19.12
N ARG A 19 -1.59 -10.24 -18.51
CA ARG A 19 -1.36 -11.37 -17.61
C ARG A 19 -1.52 -10.99 -16.15
N MET A 20 -1.09 -9.79 -15.80
CA MET A 20 -1.15 -9.30 -14.44
C MET A 20 -1.31 -7.77 -14.42
N ILE A 21 -2.04 -7.26 -13.44
CA ILE A 21 -2.15 -5.84 -13.15
C ILE A 21 -1.68 -5.61 -11.72
N SER A 22 -0.59 -4.84 -11.59
CA SER A 22 -0.11 -4.38 -10.29
C SER A 22 -0.45 -2.91 -10.13
N ILE A 23 -1.12 -2.55 -9.03
CA ILE A 23 -1.62 -1.21 -8.80
C ILE A 23 -1.55 -0.83 -7.32
N ILE A 24 -1.14 0.40 -7.05
CA ILE A 24 -1.22 1.00 -5.72
C ILE A 24 -2.67 1.38 -5.39
N HIS A 25 -3.14 1.03 -4.19
CA HIS A 25 -4.48 1.41 -3.74
C HIS A 25 -4.53 2.90 -3.36
N GLN A 26 -3.58 3.36 -2.54
CA GLN A 26 -3.48 4.77 -2.14
C GLN A 26 -2.08 5.31 -2.42
N SER A 27 -2.01 6.46 -3.09
CA SER A 27 -0.74 7.11 -3.40
C SER A 27 -0.05 7.63 -2.13
N ASN A 28 1.23 7.30 -1.99
CA ASN A 28 2.08 7.83 -0.92
C ASN A 28 2.52 9.29 -1.15
N VAL A 29 2.30 9.83 -2.34
CA VAL A 29 2.66 11.20 -2.72
C VAL A 29 1.45 12.12 -2.71
N PHE A 30 0.40 11.76 -3.46
CA PHE A 30 -0.78 12.61 -3.61
C PHE A 30 -1.92 12.27 -2.65
N GLY A 31 -1.82 11.12 -1.96
CA GLY A 31 -2.92 10.61 -1.15
C GLY A 31 -4.11 10.08 -1.94
N THR A 32 -4.09 10.17 -3.27
CA THR A 32 -5.19 9.71 -4.13
C THR A 32 -5.48 8.24 -3.90
N ILE A 33 -6.76 7.91 -3.71
CA ILE A 33 -7.26 6.53 -3.60
C ILE A 33 -7.72 6.09 -4.98
N ASN A 34 -7.11 5.05 -5.51
CA ASN A 34 -7.41 4.51 -6.82
C ASN A 34 -8.61 3.57 -6.78
N PRO A 35 -9.46 3.53 -7.83
CA PRO A 35 -10.67 2.70 -7.90
C PRO A 35 -10.31 1.23 -8.22
N ILE A 36 -9.66 0.55 -7.25
CA ILE A 36 -9.13 -0.81 -7.44
C ILE A 36 -10.21 -1.83 -7.72
N GLU A 37 -11.43 -1.68 -7.19
CA GLU A 37 -12.55 -2.60 -7.44
C GLU A 37 -12.92 -2.64 -8.94
N LYS A 38 -12.94 -1.46 -9.59
CA LYS A 38 -13.18 -1.36 -11.04
C LYS A 38 -12.09 -2.08 -11.81
N ILE A 39 -10.84 -1.88 -11.42
CA ILE A 39 -9.67 -2.47 -12.11
C ILE A 39 -9.63 -3.98 -11.92
N ILE A 40 -9.90 -4.47 -10.71
CA ILE A 40 -9.99 -5.91 -10.42
C ILE A 40 -11.09 -6.56 -11.26
N LYS A 41 -12.25 -5.91 -11.38
CA LYS A 41 -13.33 -6.40 -12.23
C LYS A 41 -12.92 -6.51 -13.71
N LEU A 42 -12.25 -5.50 -14.24
CA LEU A 42 -11.74 -5.53 -15.61
C LEU A 42 -10.67 -6.62 -15.81
N ALA A 43 -9.75 -6.77 -14.85
CA ALA A 43 -8.74 -7.84 -14.87
C ALA A 43 -9.39 -9.23 -14.93
N LYS A 44 -10.38 -9.49 -14.08
CA LYS A 44 -11.10 -10.76 -14.04
C LYS A 44 -11.80 -11.09 -15.38
N ASN A 45 -12.35 -10.10 -16.07
CA ASN A 45 -13.02 -10.29 -17.35
C ASN A 45 -12.09 -10.82 -18.45
N VAL A 46 -10.80 -10.59 -18.34
CA VAL A 46 -9.77 -11.02 -19.31
C VAL A 46 -8.87 -12.13 -18.78
N GLY A 47 -9.11 -12.60 -17.56
CA GLY A 47 -8.31 -13.65 -16.91
C GLY A 47 -6.94 -13.17 -16.41
N ALA A 48 -6.74 -11.86 -16.21
CA ALA A 48 -5.52 -11.29 -15.66
C ALA A 48 -5.51 -11.35 -14.13
N LEU A 49 -4.36 -11.64 -13.54
CA LEU A 49 -4.15 -11.59 -12.09
C LEU A 49 -4.06 -10.14 -11.61
N THR A 50 -4.37 -9.92 -10.34
CA THR A 50 -4.29 -8.61 -9.70
C THR A 50 -3.40 -8.64 -8.47
N LEU A 51 -2.50 -7.65 -8.36
CA LEU A 51 -1.70 -7.38 -7.17
C LEU A 51 -1.98 -5.96 -6.71
N ILE A 52 -2.45 -5.83 -5.50
CA ILE A 52 -2.78 -4.54 -4.89
C ILE A 52 -1.69 -4.17 -3.88
N ASP A 53 -0.99 -3.06 -4.14
CA ASP A 53 -0.14 -2.44 -3.13
C ASP A 53 -1.01 -1.60 -2.20
N ALA A 54 -1.23 -2.13 -1.01
CA ALA A 54 -2.05 -1.53 0.03
C ALA A 54 -1.21 -0.92 1.17
N ALA A 55 0.09 -0.70 0.94
CA ALA A 55 1.01 -0.23 1.97
C ALA A 55 0.60 1.12 2.58
N GLN A 56 -0.08 1.96 1.84
CA GLN A 56 -0.60 3.25 2.34
C GLN A 56 -2.06 3.18 2.77
N SER A 57 -2.81 2.17 2.37
CA SER A 57 -4.24 2.12 2.68
C SER A 57 -4.57 1.25 3.89
N VAL A 58 -3.89 0.13 4.09
CA VAL A 58 -4.14 -0.77 5.24
C VAL A 58 -4.01 -0.08 6.60
N PRO A 59 -3.08 0.86 6.83
CA PRO A 59 -3.00 1.58 8.10
C PRO A 59 -4.22 2.47 8.39
N HIS A 60 -4.94 2.90 7.35
CA HIS A 60 -5.95 3.95 7.41
C HIS A 60 -7.37 3.47 7.04
N SER A 61 -7.52 2.23 6.56
CA SER A 61 -8.81 1.70 6.12
C SER A 61 -8.91 0.19 6.33
N ILE A 62 -10.14 -0.29 6.52
CA ILE A 62 -10.41 -1.73 6.55
C ILE A 62 -10.43 -2.23 5.11
N ILE A 63 -9.64 -3.27 4.85
CA ILE A 63 -9.63 -3.96 3.56
C ILE A 63 -10.02 -5.42 3.79
N ASP A 64 -11.14 -5.85 3.25
CA ASP A 64 -11.55 -7.25 3.19
C ASP A 64 -11.16 -7.82 1.84
N VAL A 65 -10.14 -8.66 1.81
CA VAL A 65 -9.61 -9.28 0.59
C VAL A 65 -10.60 -10.19 -0.10
N ASN A 66 -11.54 -10.81 0.65
CA ASN A 66 -12.56 -11.66 0.09
C ASN A 66 -13.60 -10.84 -0.68
N SER A 67 -14.08 -9.75 -0.08
CA SER A 67 -15.01 -8.82 -0.72
C SER A 67 -14.37 -8.10 -1.90
N LEU A 68 -13.11 -7.67 -1.76
CA LEU A 68 -12.33 -7.03 -2.82
C LEU A 68 -12.06 -7.99 -3.98
N GLY A 69 -11.76 -9.25 -3.63
CA GLY A 69 -11.55 -10.33 -4.58
C GLY A 69 -10.28 -10.19 -5.42
N CYS A 70 -9.27 -9.48 -4.94
CA CYS A 70 -7.94 -9.44 -5.55
C CYS A 70 -7.23 -10.79 -5.43
N ASP A 71 -6.21 -11.01 -6.27
CA ASP A 71 -5.44 -12.26 -6.25
C ASP A 71 -4.27 -12.16 -5.27
N PHE A 72 -3.63 -10.98 -5.21
CA PHE A 72 -2.58 -10.65 -4.26
C PHE A 72 -2.80 -9.28 -3.63
N LEU A 73 -2.36 -9.13 -2.38
CA LEU A 73 -2.32 -7.86 -1.68
C LEU A 73 -1.05 -7.79 -0.82
N VAL A 74 -0.36 -6.65 -0.86
CA VAL A 74 0.87 -6.44 -0.10
C VAL A 74 0.80 -5.20 0.77
N PHE A 75 1.44 -5.27 1.94
CA PHE A 75 1.64 -4.11 2.80
C PHE A 75 2.87 -4.26 3.71
N SER A 76 3.30 -3.14 4.30
CA SER A 76 4.49 -3.06 5.17
C SER A 76 4.11 -2.82 6.62
N GLY A 77 4.72 -3.56 7.54
CA GLY A 77 4.44 -3.45 8.98
C GLY A 77 4.76 -2.09 9.56
N HIS A 78 5.89 -1.47 9.15
CA HIS A 78 6.31 -0.17 9.69
C HIS A 78 5.36 0.99 9.36
N LYS A 79 4.48 0.85 8.37
CA LYS A 79 3.44 1.83 8.07
C LYS A 79 2.18 1.65 8.90
N MET A 80 2.04 0.49 9.56
CA MET A 80 0.93 0.15 10.46
C MET A 80 1.30 0.24 11.94
N LEU A 81 2.15 1.19 12.33
CA LEU A 81 2.70 1.33 13.69
C LEU A 81 3.51 0.11 14.16
N GLY A 82 3.81 -0.81 13.27
CA GLY A 82 4.59 -2.01 13.52
C GLY A 82 6.09 -1.80 13.29
N PRO A 83 6.90 -2.83 13.56
CA PRO A 83 8.35 -2.74 13.37
C PRO A 83 8.75 -2.72 11.88
N THR A 84 9.97 -2.24 11.64
CA THR A 84 10.64 -2.40 10.34
C THR A 84 11.01 -3.87 10.09
N GLY A 85 11.30 -4.23 8.84
CA GLY A 85 11.78 -5.55 8.47
C GLY A 85 10.70 -6.64 8.40
N VAL A 86 9.42 -6.27 8.47
CA VAL A 86 8.29 -7.19 8.28
C VAL A 86 7.24 -6.56 7.36
N GLY A 87 6.66 -7.39 6.52
CA GLY A 87 5.52 -7.07 5.66
C GLY A 87 4.69 -8.32 5.43
N VAL A 88 3.58 -8.18 4.76
CA VAL A 88 2.65 -9.26 4.47
C VAL A 88 2.35 -9.31 2.98
N LEU A 89 2.39 -10.49 2.43
CA LEU A 89 1.79 -10.84 1.14
C LEU A 89 0.59 -11.75 1.40
N TYR A 90 -0.60 -11.27 1.08
CA TYR A 90 -1.77 -12.11 0.89
C TYR A 90 -1.77 -12.63 -0.55
N GLY A 91 -2.11 -13.88 -0.75
CA GLY A 91 -2.36 -14.47 -2.05
C GLY A 91 -3.44 -15.54 -1.95
N LYS A 92 -4.23 -15.70 -3.02
CA LYS A 92 -5.21 -16.80 -3.11
C LYS A 92 -4.50 -18.14 -3.07
N GLU A 93 -5.03 -19.06 -2.28
CA GLU A 93 -4.41 -20.36 -2.02
C GLU A 93 -4.15 -21.17 -3.31
N GLU A 94 -5.13 -21.19 -4.22
CA GLU A 94 -5.00 -21.91 -5.50
C GLU A 94 -3.87 -21.35 -6.39
N ILE A 95 -3.64 -20.03 -6.33
CA ILE A 95 -2.58 -19.37 -7.09
C ILE A 95 -1.22 -19.67 -6.42
N LEU A 96 -1.12 -19.48 -5.12
CA LEU A 96 0.11 -19.76 -4.37
C LEU A 96 0.54 -21.24 -4.49
N ASN A 97 -0.42 -22.17 -4.50
CA ASN A 97 -0.11 -23.59 -4.72
C ASN A 97 0.47 -23.87 -6.10
N SER A 98 0.06 -23.13 -7.13
CA SER A 98 0.56 -23.28 -8.50
C SER A 98 1.91 -22.60 -8.77
N MET A 99 2.37 -21.72 -7.87
CA MET A 99 3.63 -20.98 -8.01
C MET A 99 4.80 -21.75 -7.42
N ASP A 100 5.97 -21.63 -8.05
CA ASP A 100 7.23 -22.08 -7.44
C ASP A 100 7.72 -21.04 -6.42
N PRO A 101 8.40 -21.49 -5.33
CA PRO A 101 9.00 -20.57 -4.38
C PRO A 101 10.09 -19.72 -5.04
N PHE A 102 10.13 -18.44 -4.69
CA PHE A 102 11.14 -17.50 -5.16
C PHE A 102 12.47 -17.63 -4.39
N LEU A 103 12.39 -17.91 -3.08
CA LEU A 103 13.55 -18.14 -2.21
C LEU A 103 13.56 -19.58 -1.73
N SER A 104 14.75 -20.09 -1.44
CA SER A 104 14.94 -21.42 -0.85
C SER A 104 15.70 -21.31 0.46
N GLY A 105 15.35 -22.14 1.45
CA GLY A 105 16.00 -22.14 2.76
C GLY A 105 15.42 -23.20 3.68
N GLY A 106 15.81 -23.15 4.94
CA GLY A 106 15.28 -24.03 5.98
C GLY A 106 13.76 -23.90 6.15
N GLN A 107 13.12 -24.93 6.65
CA GLN A 107 11.69 -25.08 6.97
C GLN A 107 10.73 -25.15 5.75
N MET A 108 11.05 -24.55 4.62
CA MET A 108 10.19 -24.53 3.44
C MET A 108 10.42 -25.72 2.49
N ILE A 109 11.49 -26.47 2.69
CA ILE A 109 11.85 -27.65 1.89
C ILE A 109 11.39 -28.92 2.61
N ASN A 110 10.66 -29.78 1.90
CA ASN A 110 10.23 -31.08 2.41
C ASN A 110 11.28 -32.16 2.10
N LYS A 111 11.72 -32.26 0.82
CA LYS A 111 12.69 -33.27 0.38
C LYS A 111 13.62 -32.72 -0.69
N VAL A 112 14.89 -33.02 -0.58
CA VAL A 112 15.91 -32.73 -1.58
C VAL A 112 16.42 -34.04 -2.19
N GLY A 113 16.31 -34.17 -3.50
CA GLY A 113 16.92 -35.25 -4.29
C GLY A 113 18.01 -34.69 -5.21
N LEU A 114 18.67 -35.57 -5.96
CA LEU A 114 19.74 -35.18 -6.88
C LEU A 114 19.24 -34.24 -8.00
N ASN A 115 18.02 -34.47 -8.49
CA ASN A 115 17.45 -33.75 -9.64
C ASN A 115 16.09 -33.07 -9.32
N ASN A 116 15.61 -33.19 -8.09
CA ASN A 116 14.29 -32.63 -7.71
C ASN A 116 14.28 -32.12 -6.28
N VAL A 117 13.45 -31.13 -6.04
CA VAL A 117 13.16 -30.60 -4.72
C VAL A 117 11.65 -30.59 -4.54
N SER A 118 11.16 -30.98 -3.38
CA SER A 118 9.77 -30.78 -2.99
C SER A 118 9.69 -29.81 -1.83
N PHE A 119 8.66 -28.99 -1.86
CA PHE A 119 8.43 -27.94 -0.86
C PHE A 119 7.34 -28.35 0.12
N THR A 120 7.33 -27.71 1.29
CA THR A 120 6.26 -27.87 2.26
C THR A 120 4.98 -27.21 1.77
N GLU A 121 3.89 -27.38 2.51
CA GLU A 121 2.61 -26.75 2.23
C GLU A 121 2.62 -25.26 2.60
N LEU A 122 1.62 -24.52 2.11
CA LEU A 122 1.39 -23.13 2.50
C LEU A 122 1.07 -23.04 4.00
N PRO A 123 1.48 -21.95 4.66
CA PRO A 123 2.23 -20.80 4.12
C PRO A 123 3.75 -21.01 4.07
N LEU A 124 4.27 -22.08 4.68
CA LEU A 124 5.71 -22.33 4.84
C LEU A 124 6.45 -22.47 3.51
N LYS A 125 5.77 -22.84 2.44
CA LYS A 125 6.32 -22.92 1.07
C LYS A 125 7.04 -21.63 0.65
N PHE A 126 6.59 -20.47 1.12
CA PHE A 126 7.16 -19.15 0.79
C PHE A 126 7.92 -18.49 1.94
N GLU A 127 8.12 -19.22 3.06
CA GLU A 127 8.78 -18.73 4.27
C GLU A 127 10.17 -19.37 4.42
N ALA A 128 11.16 -18.87 3.68
CA ALA A 128 12.50 -19.47 3.63
C ALA A 128 13.35 -19.05 4.84
N GLY A 129 13.76 -20.03 5.65
CA GLY A 129 14.61 -19.83 6.83
C GLY A 129 13.87 -19.41 8.09
N THR A 130 14.63 -19.06 9.12
CA THR A 130 14.05 -18.57 10.38
C THR A 130 13.31 -17.24 10.15
N PRO A 131 12.01 -17.13 10.48
CA PRO A 131 11.24 -15.92 10.27
C PRO A 131 11.70 -14.78 11.20
N ASN A 132 11.30 -13.54 10.87
CA ASN A 132 11.52 -12.36 11.71
C ASN A 132 10.61 -12.40 12.95
N ILE A 133 10.89 -13.28 13.91
CA ILE A 133 10.01 -13.63 15.03
C ILE A 133 9.56 -12.37 15.81
N ALA A 134 10.51 -11.55 16.25
CA ALA A 134 10.23 -10.35 17.04
C ALA A 134 9.36 -9.35 16.26
N GLN A 135 9.67 -9.16 14.98
CA GLN A 135 8.95 -8.22 14.13
C GLN A 135 7.53 -8.70 13.81
N VAL A 136 7.34 -9.99 13.60
CA VAL A 136 6.01 -10.58 13.38
C VAL A 136 5.13 -10.42 14.62
N ILE A 137 5.67 -10.71 15.81
CA ILE A 137 4.97 -10.50 17.09
C ILE A 137 4.63 -9.02 17.27
N GLY A 138 5.59 -8.12 17.03
CA GLY A 138 5.37 -6.67 17.09
C GLY A 138 4.31 -6.17 16.12
N LEU A 139 4.26 -6.71 14.90
CA LEU A 139 3.20 -6.40 13.93
C LEU A 139 1.82 -6.87 14.46
N GLY A 140 1.76 -8.07 15.05
CA GLY A 140 0.53 -8.56 15.67
C GLY A 140 0.00 -7.63 16.76
N GLU A 141 0.88 -7.08 17.61
CA GLU A 141 0.49 -6.12 18.64
C GLU A 141 0.06 -4.77 18.07
N SER A 142 0.72 -4.29 17.01
CA SER A 142 0.30 -3.06 16.33
C SER A 142 -1.09 -3.18 15.69
N ILE A 143 -1.41 -4.34 15.11
CA ILE A 143 -2.75 -4.62 14.58
C ILE A 143 -3.80 -4.58 15.70
N LYS A 144 -3.54 -5.23 16.84
CA LYS A 144 -4.43 -5.20 17.99
C LYS A 144 -4.65 -3.76 18.50
N TYR A 145 -3.59 -2.96 18.52
CA TYR A 145 -3.68 -1.55 18.91
C TYR A 145 -4.58 -0.75 17.97
N LEU A 146 -4.39 -0.86 16.65
CA LEU A 146 -5.24 -0.20 15.65
C LEU A 146 -6.71 -0.63 15.79
N LEU A 147 -6.96 -1.93 15.96
CA LEU A 147 -8.30 -2.45 16.18
C LEU A 147 -8.92 -1.94 17.48
N SER A 148 -8.13 -1.72 18.56
CA SER A 148 -8.62 -1.16 19.82
C SER A 148 -9.04 0.31 19.72
N ILE A 149 -8.39 1.09 18.85
CA ILE A 149 -8.81 2.47 18.53
C ILE A 149 -10.09 2.44 17.68
N GLY A 150 -10.18 1.50 16.79
CA GLY A 150 -11.24 1.35 15.78
C GLY A 150 -10.99 2.18 14.53
N TYR A 151 -10.99 1.53 13.38
CA TYR A 151 -10.73 2.18 12.08
C TYR A 151 -11.72 3.31 11.75
N GLU A 152 -12.98 3.20 12.19
CA GLU A 152 -13.97 4.27 12.00
C GLU A 152 -13.55 5.57 12.70
N ASN A 153 -12.96 5.46 13.90
CA ASN A 153 -12.45 6.61 14.63
C ASN A 153 -11.23 7.21 13.94
N ILE A 154 -10.31 6.36 13.46
CA ILE A 154 -9.11 6.78 12.74
C ILE A 154 -9.53 7.54 11.47
N ILE A 155 -10.36 6.94 10.63
CA ILE A 155 -10.85 7.53 9.38
C ILE A 155 -11.54 8.88 9.63
N LYS A 156 -12.42 8.94 10.63
CA LYS A 156 -13.14 10.17 10.98
C LYS A 156 -12.18 11.29 11.40
N TYR A 157 -11.20 10.97 12.23
CA TYR A 157 -10.26 11.96 12.73
C TYR A 157 -9.29 12.43 11.64
N GLU A 158 -8.75 11.52 10.85
CA GLU A 158 -7.87 11.85 9.73
C GLU A 158 -8.59 12.70 8.67
N ASN A 159 -9.83 12.36 8.32
CA ASN A 159 -10.63 13.15 7.41
C ASN A 159 -10.87 14.58 7.96
N TYR A 160 -11.15 14.71 9.26
CA TYR A 160 -11.30 16.02 9.90
C TYR A 160 -10.02 16.84 9.78
N LEU A 161 -8.86 16.28 10.16
CA LEU A 161 -7.56 16.96 10.09
C LEU A 161 -7.18 17.32 8.66
N THR A 162 -7.38 16.40 7.72
CA THR A 162 -7.07 16.61 6.29
C THR A 162 -7.89 17.76 5.72
N ASN A 163 -9.19 17.77 5.96
CA ASN A 163 -10.07 18.84 5.49
C ASN A 163 -9.73 20.18 6.14
N TYR A 164 -9.44 20.18 7.44
CA TYR A 164 -8.99 21.38 8.14
C TYR A 164 -7.71 21.94 7.51
N ALA A 165 -6.70 21.11 7.30
CA ALA A 165 -5.43 21.53 6.72
C ALA A 165 -5.60 22.01 5.26
N LEU A 166 -6.35 21.29 4.42
CA LEU A 166 -6.64 21.69 3.04
C LEU A 166 -7.32 23.04 2.96
N ASN A 167 -8.32 23.30 3.83
CA ASN A 167 -9.01 24.59 3.85
C ASN A 167 -8.06 25.72 4.23
N LYS A 168 -7.20 25.51 5.23
CA LYS A 168 -6.21 26.52 5.65
C LYS A 168 -5.13 26.77 4.59
N LEU A 169 -4.68 25.73 3.88
CA LEU A 169 -3.68 25.87 2.83
C LEU A 169 -4.24 26.54 1.58
N LYS A 170 -5.53 26.36 1.26
CA LYS A 170 -6.21 27.05 0.14
C LYS A 170 -6.27 28.57 0.30
N ASP A 171 -6.26 29.06 1.53
CA ASP A 171 -6.29 30.51 1.83
C ASP A 171 -4.91 31.19 1.59
N LEU A 172 -3.88 30.42 1.21
CA LEU A 172 -2.52 30.89 1.00
C LEU A 172 -2.18 30.93 -0.49
N ASP A 173 -2.25 32.10 -1.11
CA ASP A 173 -2.01 32.31 -2.57
C ASP A 173 -0.65 31.84 -3.07
N GLN A 174 0.32 31.70 -2.16
CA GLN A 174 1.70 31.30 -2.49
C GLN A 174 1.89 29.79 -2.52
N ILE A 175 0.88 29.01 -2.16
CA ILE A 175 0.95 27.54 -2.13
C ILE A 175 0.37 26.95 -3.40
N THR A 176 1.13 26.05 -4.01
CA THR A 176 0.63 25.15 -5.06
C THR A 176 0.40 23.78 -4.47
N MET A 177 -0.86 23.33 -4.44
CA MET A 177 -1.22 21.99 -3.98
C MET A 177 -1.25 20.98 -5.13
N TYR A 178 -0.95 19.71 -4.81
CA TYR A 178 -0.97 18.60 -5.75
C TYR A 178 -1.91 17.49 -5.25
N GLY A 179 -2.47 16.73 -6.19
CA GLY A 179 -3.36 15.63 -5.84
C GLY A 179 -4.71 16.10 -5.32
N GLU A 180 -5.39 16.98 -6.03
CA GLU A 180 -6.71 17.52 -5.66
C GLU A 180 -7.86 16.55 -6.03
N SER A 181 -7.69 15.26 -5.76
CA SER A 181 -8.73 14.26 -5.93
C SER A 181 -9.78 14.37 -4.83
N ASN A 182 -11.05 14.12 -5.17
CA ASN A 182 -12.13 13.96 -4.19
C ASN A 182 -12.00 12.63 -3.41
N TYR A 183 -11.31 11.65 -3.98
CA TYR A 183 -11.01 10.35 -3.37
C TYR A 183 -9.58 10.35 -2.87
N ARG A 184 -9.38 10.72 -1.60
CA ARG A 184 -8.05 10.87 -1.02
C ARG A 184 -7.97 10.42 0.43
N GLY A 185 -6.78 9.96 0.82
CA GLY A 185 -6.37 9.80 2.21
C GLY A 185 -5.71 11.06 2.78
N SER A 186 -5.03 10.90 3.90
CA SER A 186 -4.51 11.99 4.75
C SER A 186 -3.18 12.61 4.29
N VAL A 187 -2.67 12.27 3.11
CA VAL A 187 -1.44 12.85 2.55
C VAL A 187 -1.74 14.16 1.83
N ILE A 188 -1.02 15.23 2.14
CA ILE A 188 -1.12 16.54 1.47
C ILE A 188 0.25 16.90 0.89
N SER A 189 0.32 17.06 -0.43
CA SER A 189 1.52 17.48 -1.13
C SER A 189 1.37 18.91 -1.63
N PHE A 190 2.38 19.74 -1.36
CA PHE A 190 2.37 21.15 -1.75
C PHE A 190 3.78 21.69 -1.98
N ASN A 191 3.89 22.76 -2.73
CA ASN A 191 5.07 23.61 -2.82
C ASN A 191 4.72 25.03 -2.40
N LEU A 192 5.69 25.71 -1.80
CA LEU A 192 5.62 27.16 -1.60
C LEU A 192 6.34 27.84 -2.76
N ASN A 193 5.65 28.70 -3.51
CA ASN A 193 6.18 29.31 -4.72
C ASN A 193 7.50 30.05 -4.45
N LYS A 194 8.50 29.83 -5.31
CA LYS A 194 9.86 30.42 -5.26
C LYS A 194 10.71 29.98 -4.06
N ILE A 195 10.28 29.03 -3.25
CA ILE A 195 11.05 28.47 -2.14
C ILE A 195 11.39 27.02 -2.46
N ASP A 196 12.65 26.65 -2.32
CA ASP A 196 13.08 25.26 -2.44
C ASP A 196 12.44 24.40 -1.34
N SER A 197 12.06 23.17 -1.67
CA SER A 197 11.35 22.30 -0.73
C SER A 197 12.21 21.88 0.48
N PHE A 198 13.54 21.76 0.32
CA PHE A 198 14.43 21.47 1.44
C PHE A 198 14.57 22.68 2.38
N ASP A 199 14.70 23.88 1.82
CA ASP A 199 14.76 25.11 2.62
C ASP A 199 13.47 25.30 3.41
N LEU A 200 12.31 25.06 2.77
CA LEU A 200 11.02 25.09 3.44
C LEU A 200 10.94 24.07 4.58
N ALA A 201 11.41 22.85 4.35
CA ALA A 201 11.41 21.80 5.37
C ALA A 201 12.29 22.17 6.55
N GLN A 202 13.48 22.73 6.32
CA GLN A 202 14.35 23.19 7.39
C GLN A 202 13.72 24.34 8.20
N PHE A 203 13.13 25.32 7.51
CA PHE A 203 12.43 26.41 8.18
C PHE A 203 11.27 25.92 9.05
N LEU A 204 10.44 25.04 8.53
CA LEU A 204 9.31 24.47 9.28
C LEU A 204 9.79 23.61 10.45
N ASN A 205 10.89 22.85 10.28
CA ASN A 205 11.47 22.05 11.36
C ASN A 205 11.92 22.94 12.54
N HIS A 206 12.50 24.11 12.28
CA HIS A 206 12.83 25.10 13.33
C HIS A 206 11.58 25.64 14.06
N LYS A 207 10.39 25.50 13.45
CA LYS A 207 9.12 25.85 14.07
C LYS A 207 8.40 24.65 14.71
N GLY A 208 9.07 23.49 14.76
CA GLY A 208 8.49 22.26 15.31
C GLY A 208 7.51 21.55 14.37
N ILE A 209 7.51 21.89 13.07
CA ILE A 209 6.64 21.28 12.06
C ILE A 209 7.48 20.39 11.16
N SER A 210 7.26 19.07 11.25
CA SER A 210 7.97 18.08 10.43
C SER A 210 7.22 17.82 9.13
N ILE A 211 7.90 17.99 7.99
CA ILE A 211 7.39 17.62 6.67
C ILE A 211 8.41 16.72 5.96
N ARG A 212 7.94 15.94 5.00
CA ARG A 212 8.82 15.16 4.12
C ARG A 212 9.06 15.93 2.83
N THR A 213 10.33 16.00 2.40
CA THR A 213 10.74 16.64 1.16
C THR A 213 11.67 15.73 0.36
N GLY A 214 11.93 16.05 -0.91
CA GLY A 214 12.79 15.32 -1.83
C GLY A 214 12.07 14.21 -2.58
N HIS A 215 12.78 13.12 -2.83
CA HIS A 215 12.22 11.96 -3.53
C HIS A 215 11.33 11.14 -2.60
N HIS A 216 10.14 10.84 -3.08
CA HIS A 216 9.18 9.96 -2.40
C HIS A 216 9.21 8.59 -3.06
N CYS A 217 9.22 7.52 -2.29
CA CYS A 217 9.29 6.14 -2.81
C CYS A 217 8.25 5.86 -3.88
#